data_ffacde58010a8a835e9905501e389190
#
_entry.id   ffacde58010a8a835e9905501e389190
#
_cell.length_a   1.000
_cell.length_b   1.000
_cell.length_c   1.000
_cell.angle_alpha   90.00
_cell.angle_beta   90.00
_cell.angle_gamma   90.00
#
_symmetry.space_group_name_H-M   'P 1'
#
loop_
_entity.id
_entity.type
_entity.pdbx_description
1 polymer ?
#
loop_
_entity_poly.entity_id
_entity_poly.type
_entity_poly.pdbx_seq_one_letter_code
_entity_poly.pdbx_strand_id
1 'polypeptide(L)'
;MVATEQPKKILVVDDEVDVTELLSYNLKQRGFVSHSVNDPKRALEVAKTFKPDLIVLDIMMPELSGLQVCRMIRQESSLKGIPIIFLSAKTEEGDRIEGFESGADDYVCKPFSLKELMLRVLVILKRAGDADGGETILQVNGINLDVEHHSVHVHNKAVELTATEFRLLRLLMQEHGKVQTRETLLQKVWNYENDMETRTVDTHMRRLREKLGEEGSGLETVRGVGYRMVESRS
;
A
#
# COMPACT_ATOMS: atom_id res chain seq x y z
N MET A 1 -25.49 -13.28 -16.01
CA MET A 1 -24.60 -12.39 -16.79
C MET A 1 -23.42 -12.10 -15.85
N VAL A 2 -22.23 -12.63 -16.15
CA VAL A 2 -21.02 -12.35 -15.39
C VAL A 2 -20.66 -10.91 -15.69
N ALA A 3 -20.66 -10.05 -14.66
CA ALA A 3 -20.17 -8.68 -14.79
C ALA A 3 -18.71 -8.76 -15.25
N THR A 4 -18.41 -8.32 -16.45
CA THR A 4 -17.03 -8.18 -16.92
C THR A 4 -16.40 -7.05 -16.13
N GLU A 5 -15.65 -7.39 -15.07
CA GLU A 5 -14.83 -6.41 -14.37
C GLU A 5 -13.95 -5.67 -15.37
N GLN A 6 -13.96 -4.34 -15.30
CA GLN A 6 -13.10 -3.53 -16.17
C GLN A 6 -11.63 -3.87 -15.86
N PRO A 7 -10.79 -3.98 -16.90
CA PRO A 7 -9.38 -4.32 -16.71
C PRO A 7 -8.71 -3.27 -15.82
N LYS A 8 -7.97 -3.73 -14.80
CA LYS A 8 -7.24 -2.88 -13.87
C LYS A 8 -6.16 -2.07 -14.58
N LYS A 9 -6.01 -0.82 -14.21
CA LYS A 9 -5.10 0.17 -14.79
C LYS A 9 -3.83 0.30 -13.95
N ILE A 10 -2.67 0.18 -14.57
CA ILE A 10 -1.38 0.28 -13.89
C ILE A 10 -0.56 1.39 -14.54
N LEU A 11 -0.12 2.36 -13.74
CA LEU A 11 0.81 3.40 -14.16
C LEU A 11 2.23 2.95 -13.83
N VAL A 12 3.13 2.98 -14.82
CA VAL A 12 4.55 2.69 -14.64
C VAL A 12 5.33 4.00 -14.82
N VAL A 13 6.11 4.37 -13.83
CA VAL A 13 6.92 5.60 -13.83
C VAL A 13 8.37 5.23 -13.59
N ASP A 14 9.21 5.37 -14.60
CA ASP A 14 10.64 5.07 -14.57
C ASP A 14 11.29 5.85 -15.72
N ASP A 15 12.42 6.54 -15.52
CA ASP A 15 13.10 7.30 -16.54
C ASP A 15 13.74 6.41 -17.61
N GLU A 16 14.01 5.14 -17.29
CA GLU A 16 14.50 4.14 -18.23
C GLU A 16 13.37 3.61 -19.14
N VAL A 17 13.37 4.01 -20.40
CA VAL A 17 12.36 3.61 -21.42
C VAL A 17 12.27 2.09 -21.53
N ASP A 18 13.39 1.39 -21.57
CA ASP A 18 13.45 -0.06 -21.72
C ASP A 18 12.76 -0.78 -20.55
N VAL A 19 12.88 -0.25 -19.33
CA VAL A 19 12.22 -0.78 -18.13
C VAL A 19 10.70 -0.59 -18.24
N THR A 20 10.26 0.61 -18.61
CA THR A 20 8.81 0.88 -18.74
C THR A 20 8.17 0.09 -19.86
N GLU A 21 8.84 -0.10 -20.99
CA GLU A 21 8.36 -0.94 -22.11
C GLU A 21 8.26 -2.40 -21.70
N LEU A 22 9.30 -2.95 -21.07
CA LEU A 22 9.32 -4.32 -20.56
C LEU A 22 8.18 -4.58 -19.56
N LEU A 23 7.99 -3.67 -18.61
CA LEU A 23 6.92 -3.79 -17.60
C LEU A 23 5.54 -3.68 -18.26
N SER A 24 5.33 -2.68 -19.12
CA SER A 24 4.07 -2.48 -19.82
C SER A 24 3.69 -3.67 -20.69
N TYR A 25 4.65 -4.26 -21.39
CA TYR A 25 4.41 -5.47 -22.18
C TYR A 25 3.93 -6.62 -21.30
N ASN A 26 4.63 -6.90 -20.18
CA ASN A 26 4.29 -7.99 -19.28
C ASN A 26 2.95 -7.78 -18.55
N LEU A 27 2.61 -6.54 -18.23
CA LEU A 27 1.31 -6.18 -17.63
C LEU A 27 0.16 -6.41 -18.63
N LYS A 28 0.33 -5.96 -19.88
CA LYS A 28 -0.67 -6.17 -20.95
C LYS A 28 -0.90 -7.65 -21.24
N GLN A 29 0.15 -8.49 -21.25
CA GLN A 29 0.02 -9.94 -21.41
C GLN A 29 -0.83 -10.60 -20.31
N ARG A 30 -0.98 -9.95 -19.15
CA ARG A 30 -1.82 -10.42 -18.04
C ARG A 30 -3.21 -9.77 -17.98
N GLY A 31 -3.57 -9.02 -19.03
CA GLY A 31 -4.88 -8.40 -19.11
C GLY A 31 -5.03 -7.04 -18.42
N PHE A 32 -3.92 -6.44 -17.96
CA PHE A 32 -3.93 -5.09 -17.38
C PHE A 32 -3.88 -4.02 -18.47
N VAL A 33 -4.45 -2.86 -18.20
CA VAL A 33 -4.22 -1.65 -18.99
C VAL A 33 -3.04 -0.91 -18.37
N SER A 34 -1.93 -0.77 -19.11
CA SER A 34 -0.74 -0.07 -18.60
C SER A 34 -0.47 1.21 -19.37
N HIS A 35 0.00 2.22 -18.65
CA HIS A 35 0.52 3.47 -19.20
C HIS A 35 1.92 3.73 -18.63
N SER A 36 2.85 4.17 -19.48
CA SER A 36 4.24 4.46 -19.10
C SER A 36 4.49 5.95 -19.06
N VAL A 37 5.25 6.41 -18.08
CA VAL A 37 5.71 7.79 -17.92
C VAL A 37 7.20 7.77 -17.66
N ASN A 38 7.99 8.38 -18.56
CA ASN A 38 9.46 8.45 -18.44
C ASN A 38 9.95 9.83 -17.97
N ASP A 39 9.06 10.80 -17.84
CA ASP A 39 9.35 12.09 -17.23
C ASP A 39 8.63 12.17 -15.87
N PRO A 40 9.36 12.11 -14.74
CA PRO A 40 8.75 12.10 -13.41
C PRO A 40 7.91 13.35 -13.11
N LYS A 41 8.17 14.49 -13.77
CA LYS A 41 7.39 15.72 -13.60
C LYS A 41 5.95 15.58 -14.09
N ARG A 42 5.72 14.67 -15.05
CA ARG A 42 4.40 14.40 -15.62
C ARG A 42 3.62 13.35 -14.85
N ALA A 43 4.27 12.64 -13.91
CA ALA A 43 3.67 11.50 -13.21
C ALA A 43 2.35 11.86 -12.51
N LEU A 44 2.31 12.99 -11.79
CA LEU A 44 1.11 13.43 -11.08
C LEU A 44 -0.05 13.79 -12.04
N GLU A 45 0.23 14.52 -13.11
CA GLU A 45 -0.79 14.89 -14.10
C GLU A 45 -1.37 13.65 -14.80
N VAL A 46 -0.49 12.73 -15.20
CA VAL A 46 -0.90 11.48 -15.85
C VAL A 46 -1.69 10.62 -14.85
N ALA A 47 -1.29 10.52 -13.59
CA ALA A 47 -2.04 9.78 -12.59
C ALA A 47 -3.47 10.32 -12.42
N LYS A 48 -3.65 11.66 -12.41
CA LYS A 48 -4.99 12.30 -12.33
C LYS A 48 -5.89 11.96 -13.49
N THR A 49 -5.33 11.94 -14.71
CA THR A 49 -6.12 11.71 -15.95
C THR A 49 -6.32 10.22 -16.21
N PHE A 50 -5.32 9.40 -16.03
CA PHE A 50 -5.36 7.96 -16.26
C PHE A 50 -6.15 7.20 -15.18
N LYS A 51 -6.13 7.70 -13.93
CA LYS A 51 -6.78 7.10 -12.75
C LYS A 51 -6.37 5.63 -12.58
N PRO A 52 -5.09 5.36 -12.25
CA PRO A 52 -4.60 4.00 -12.11
C PRO A 52 -5.16 3.33 -10.84
N ASP A 53 -5.28 2.00 -10.89
CA ASP A 53 -5.57 1.15 -9.71
C ASP A 53 -4.30 0.81 -8.91
N LEU A 54 -3.12 0.98 -9.53
CA LEU A 54 -1.81 0.77 -8.92
C LEU A 54 -0.74 1.56 -9.67
N ILE A 55 0.27 2.04 -8.95
CA ILE A 55 1.44 2.72 -9.52
C ILE A 55 2.70 1.91 -9.22
N VAL A 56 3.50 1.63 -10.24
CA VAL A 56 4.87 1.14 -10.12
C VAL A 56 5.78 2.33 -10.37
N LEU A 57 6.66 2.65 -9.42
CA LEU A 57 7.39 3.92 -9.39
C LEU A 57 8.86 3.69 -9.06
N ASP A 58 9.75 4.05 -9.99
CA ASP A 58 11.17 4.04 -9.68
C ASP A 58 11.55 5.15 -8.68
N ILE A 59 12.45 4.85 -7.77
CA ILE A 59 12.94 5.83 -6.79
C ILE A 59 14.01 6.73 -7.40
N MET A 60 14.91 6.15 -8.21
CA MET A 60 16.12 6.79 -8.65
C MET A 60 15.94 7.46 -10.03
N MET A 61 15.13 8.51 -10.10
CA MET A 61 14.93 9.27 -11.33
C MET A 61 15.63 10.63 -11.26
N PRO A 62 16.12 11.16 -12.40
CA PRO A 62 16.73 12.47 -12.45
C PRO A 62 15.71 13.59 -12.17
N GLU A 63 16.19 14.71 -11.67
CA GLU A 63 15.45 15.95 -11.38
C GLU A 63 14.34 15.83 -10.30
N LEU A 64 13.52 14.78 -10.32
CA LEU A 64 12.45 14.56 -9.36
C LEU A 64 12.43 13.07 -8.96
N SER A 65 12.86 12.77 -7.74
CA SER A 65 12.90 11.39 -7.24
C SER A 65 11.51 10.77 -7.07
N GLY A 66 11.41 9.45 -7.17
CA GLY A 66 10.15 8.74 -6.92
C GLY A 66 9.59 8.97 -5.53
N LEU A 67 10.43 9.21 -4.51
CA LEU A 67 9.98 9.58 -3.18
C LEU A 67 9.21 10.91 -3.18
N GLN A 68 9.70 11.89 -3.94
CA GLN A 68 9.02 13.18 -4.10
C GLN A 68 7.71 13.02 -4.88
N VAL A 69 7.72 12.26 -5.98
CA VAL A 69 6.50 11.92 -6.74
C VAL A 69 5.46 11.25 -5.85
N CYS A 70 5.88 10.27 -5.04
CA CYS A 70 5.00 9.60 -4.08
C CYS A 70 4.36 10.58 -3.08
N ARG A 71 5.15 11.47 -2.48
CA ARG A 71 4.64 12.50 -1.58
C ARG A 71 3.60 13.41 -2.26
N MET A 72 3.86 13.83 -3.51
CA MET A 72 2.90 14.62 -4.30
C MET A 72 1.59 13.86 -4.55
N ILE A 73 1.68 12.57 -4.91
CA ILE A 73 0.51 11.70 -5.09
C ILE A 73 -0.27 11.57 -3.78
N ARG A 74 0.42 11.39 -2.64
CA ARG A 74 -0.21 11.27 -1.32
C ARG A 74 -0.88 12.56 -0.82
N GLN A 75 -0.46 13.72 -1.33
CA GLN A 75 -1.09 15.00 -1.04
C GLN A 75 -2.35 15.25 -1.88
N GLU A 76 -2.53 14.51 -2.97
CA GLU A 76 -3.68 14.65 -3.86
C GLU A 76 -4.83 13.76 -3.41
N SER A 77 -5.96 14.35 -2.99
CA SER A 77 -7.11 13.65 -2.41
C SER A 77 -7.64 12.51 -3.27
N SER A 78 -7.66 12.68 -4.60
CA SER A 78 -8.15 11.68 -5.55
C SER A 78 -7.21 10.50 -5.76
N LEU A 79 -5.95 10.58 -5.31
CA LEU A 79 -4.91 9.58 -5.56
C LEU A 79 -4.33 8.96 -4.28
N LYS A 80 -4.65 9.50 -3.10
CA LYS A 80 -4.05 9.10 -1.82
C LYS A 80 -4.13 7.62 -1.51
N GLY A 81 -5.26 6.98 -1.86
CA GLY A 81 -5.52 5.56 -1.60
C GLY A 81 -4.93 4.61 -2.64
N ILE A 82 -4.40 5.12 -3.76
CA ILE A 82 -3.85 4.27 -4.82
C ILE A 82 -2.58 3.59 -4.31
N PRO A 83 -2.49 2.24 -4.37
CA PRO A 83 -1.29 1.54 -3.96
C PRO A 83 -0.10 1.89 -4.84
N ILE A 84 1.08 2.04 -4.20
CA ILE A 84 2.35 2.36 -4.86
C ILE A 84 3.37 1.28 -4.52
N ILE A 85 3.96 0.67 -5.55
CA ILE A 85 5.11 -0.22 -5.45
C ILE A 85 6.34 0.56 -5.91
N PHE A 86 7.34 0.70 -5.04
CA PHE A 86 8.62 1.25 -5.44
C PHE A 86 9.51 0.21 -6.13
N LEU A 87 10.19 0.64 -7.19
CA LEU A 87 11.38 -0.03 -7.74
C LEU A 87 12.61 0.75 -7.28
N SER A 88 13.65 0.07 -6.82
CA SER A 88 14.87 0.76 -6.40
C SER A 88 16.12 -0.09 -6.53
N ALA A 89 17.22 0.55 -6.94
CA ALA A 89 18.57 -0.03 -6.89
C ALA A 89 19.15 -0.03 -5.46
N LYS A 90 18.49 0.67 -4.51
CA LYS A 90 18.99 0.83 -3.15
C LYS A 90 18.61 -0.38 -2.29
N THR A 91 19.62 -1.00 -1.70
CA THR A 91 19.51 -2.19 -0.85
C THR A 91 19.68 -1.87 0.63
N GLU A 92 20.07 -0.64 0.98
CA GLU A 92 20.29 -0.25 2.37
C GLU A 92 18.97 -0.09 3.13
N GLU A 93 18.98 -0.53 4.37
CA GLU A 93 17.81 -0.48 5.27
C GLU A 93 17.21 0.92 5.41
N GLY A 94 18.08 1.95 5.50
CA GLY A 94 17.67 3.35 5.61
C GLY A 94 16.85 3.84 4.43
N ASP A 95 17.23 3.47 3.20
CA ASP A 95 16.52 3.86 1.97
C ASP A 95 15.14 3.23 1.85
N ARG A 96 15.01 1.98 2.33
CA ARG A 96 13.70 1.29 2.38
C ARG A 96 12.77 1.91 3.40
N ILE A 97 13.30 2.30 4.58
CA ILE A 97 12.53 3.01 5.61
C ILE A 97 12.03 4.34 5.04
N GLU A 98 12.88 5.14 4.39
CA GLU A 98 12.47 6.40 3.75
C GLU A 98 11.42 6.17 2.66
N GLY A 99 11.55 5.10 1.87
CA GLY A 99 10.56 4.68 0.88
C GLY A 99 9.20 4.42 1.52
N PHE A 100 9.15 3.61 2.57
CA PHE A 100 7.91 3.40 3.31
C PHE A 100 7.44 4.67 4.02
N GLU A 101 8.32 5.50 4.55
CA GLU A 101 7.97 6.80 5.15
C GLU A 101 7.40 7.80 4.14
N SER A 102 7.67 7.67 2.85
CA SER A 102 7.03 8.48 1.81
C SER A 102 5.59 8.07 1.49
N GLY A 103 5.13 6.90 1.96
CA GLY A 103 3.75 6.41 1.77
C GLY A 103 3.59 5.28 0.76
N ALA A 104 4.67 4.60 0.37
CA ALA A 104 4.59 3.42 -0.47
C ALA A 104 3.94 2.23 0.26
N ASP A 105 3.32 1.35 -0.50
CA ASP A 105 2.65 0.15 0.00
C ASP A 105 3.55 -1.08 -0.10
N ASP A 106 4.49 -1.10 -1.05
CA ASP A 106 5.45 -2.18 -1.25
C ASP A 106 6.75 -1.67 -1.89
N TYR A 107 7.77 -2.52 -1.89
CA TYR A 107 9.11 -2.19 -2.34
C TYR A 107 9.76 -3.38 -3.04
N VAL A 108 10.37 -3.16 -4.21
CA VAL A 108 11.05 -4.19 -5.00
C VAL A 108 12.45 -3.70 -5.36
N CYS A 109 13.48 -4.46 -4.98
CA CYS A 109 14.88 -4.11 -5.27
C CYS A 109 15.25 -4.48 -6.72
N LYS A 110 15.92 -3.56 -7.43
CA LYS A 110 16.59 -3.83 -8.69
C LYS A 110 17.97 -4.50 -8.40
N PRO A 111 18.37 -5.58 -9.12
CA PRO A 111 17.61 -6.23 -10.19
C PRO A 111 16.48 -7.12 -9.64
N PHE A 112 15.30 -7.03 -10.23
CA PHE A 112 14.13 -7.80 -9.80
C PHE A 112 13.72 -8.87 -10.81
N SER A 113 13.06 -9.90 -10.30
CA SER A 113 12.38 -10.87 -11.13
C SER A 113 11.04 -10.30 -11.60
N LEU A 114 10.78 -10.29 -12.93
CA LEU A 114 9.47 -9.94 -13.48
C LEU A 114 8.34 -10.77 -12.86
N LYS A 115 8.60 -12.06 -12.59
CA LYS A 115 7.63 -12.95 -11.94
C LYS A 115 7.27 -12.44 -10.54
N GLU A 116 8.27 -12.02 -9.78
CA GLU A 116 8.09 -11.48 -8.44
C GLU A 116 7.27 -10.19 -8.47
N LEU A 117 7.66 -9.20 -9.30
CA LEU A 117 6.93 -7.94 -9.42
C LEU A 117 5.46 -8.19 -9.83
N MET A 118 5.22 -9.08 -10.81
CA MET A 118 3.87 -9.38 -11.25
C MET A 118 3.04 -10.07 -10.16
N LEU A 119 3.64 -10.91 -9.32
CA LEU A 119 2.95 -11.50 -8.17
C LEU A 119 2.55 -10.42 -7.16
N ARG A 120 3.44 -9.46 -6.86
CA ARG A 120 3.15 -8.33 -5.96
C ARG A 120 2.01 -7.45 -6.48
N VAL A 121 2.05 -7.11 -7.76
CA VAL A 121 0.97 -6.37 -8.43
C VAL A 121 -0.37 -7.10 -8.28
N LEU A 122 -0.41 -8.40 -8.58
CA LEU A 122 -1.63 -9.20 -8.46
C LEU A 122 -2.14 -9.26 -7.01
N VAL A 123 -1.25 -9.49 -6.04
CA VAL A 123 -1.60 -9.55 -4.63
C VAL A 123 -2.19 -8.24 -4.14
N ILE A 124 -1.58 -7.11 -4.50
CA ILE A 124 -2.05 -5.79 -4.07
C ILE A 124 -3.40 -5.47 -4.72
N LEU A 125 -3.57 -5.72 -6.02
CA LEU A 125 -4.82 -5.45 -6.74
C LEU A 125 -5.96 -6.39 -6.31
N LYS A 126 -5.68 -7.68 -6.09
CA LYS A 126 -6.69 -8.65 -5.63
C LYS A 126 -7.24 -8.25 -4.25
N ARG A 127 -6.36 -7.83 -3.35
CA ARG A 127 -6.74 -7.42 -1.99
C ARG A 127 -7.52 -6.09 -1.92
N ALA A 128 -7.39 -5.25 -2.94
CA ALA A 128 -8.25 -4.07 -3.09
C ALA A 128 -9.70 -4.44 -3.49
N GLY A 129 -9.95 -5.70 -3.92
CA GLY A 129 -11.25 -6.20 -4.36
C GLY A 129 -11.86 -7.31 -3.50
N ASP A 130 -11.07 -7.98 -2.64
CA ASP A 130 -11.59 -9.10 -1.82
C ASP A 130 -12.28 -8.56 -0.55
N ALA A 131 -13.58 -8.39 -0.63
CA ALA A 131 -14.47 -8.55 0.51
C ALA A 131 -14.54 -10.05 0.84
N ASP A 132 -13.55 -10.54 1.60
CA ASP A 132 -13.62 -11.87 2.20
C ASP A 132 -14.89 -11.91 3.07
N GLY A 133 -15.75 -12.94 2.96
CA GLY A 133 -17.12 -13.02 3.47
C GLY A 133 -17.34 -12.84 4.98
N GLY A 134 -16.68 -11.85 5.57
CA GLY A 134 -16.81 -11.40 6.95
C GLY A 134 -17.68 -10.15 7.06
N GLU A 135 -17.83 -9.62 8.27
CA GLU A 135 -18.57 -8.39 8.55
C GLU A 135 -18.08 -7.25 7.64
N THR A 136 -19.01 -6.66 6.91
CA THR A 136 -18.73 -5.54 6.00
C THR A 136 -18.33 -4.27 6.75
N ILE A 137 -18.75 -4.15 8.01
CA ILE A 137 -18.44 -3.02 8.90
C ILE A 137 -17.81 -3.56 10.18
N LEU A 138 -16.58 -3.14 10.47
CA LEU A 138 -15.90 -3.42 11.71
C LEU A 138 -15.93 -2.19 12.60
N GLN A 139 -16.23 -2.39 13.88
CA GLN A 139 -16.25 -1.32 14.87
C GLN A 139 -15.45 -1.70 16.10
N VAL A 140 -14.46 -0.89 16.44
CA VAL A 140 -13.67 -1.02 17.68
C VAL A 140 -13.37 0.38 18.18
N ASN A 141 -13.66 0.65 19.45
CA ASN A 141 -13.57 1.98 20.04
C ASN A 141 -14.39 3.00 19.23
N GLY A 142 -13.82 4.16 18.94
CA GLY A 142 -14.41 5.18 18.06
C GLY A 142 -14.15 4.95 16.56
N ILE A 143 -13.52 3.81 16.16
CA ILE A 143 -13.14 3.52 14.79
C ILE A 143 -14.25 2.70 14.11
N ASN A 144 -14.68 3.17 12.96
CA ASN A 144 -15.60 2.51 12.03
C ASN A 144 -14.86 2.22 10.73
N LEU A 145 -14.70 0.96 10.35
CA LEU A 145 -14.07 0.55 9.10
C LEU A 145 -15.09 -0.17 8.22
N ASP A 146 -15.40 0.41 7.08
CA ASP A 146 -16.27 -0.17 6.06
C ASP A 146 -15.41 -0.86 5.01
N VAL A 147 -15.52 -2.18 4.95
CA VAL A 147 -14.73 -3.03 4.05
C VAL A 147 -15.21 -2.89 2.61
N GLU A 148 -16.52 -2.77 2.39
CA GLU A 148 -17.12 -2.68 1.06
C GLU A 148 -16.81 -1.35 0.37
N HIS A 149 -16.94 -0.24 1.10
CA HIS A 149 -16.66 1.10 0.59
C HIS A 149 -15.22 1.55 0.78
N HIS A 150 -14.36 0.70 1.37
CA HIS A 150 -12.94 0.98 1.63
C HIS A 150 -12.73 2.30 2.42
N SER A 151 -13.60 2.56 3.38
CA SER A 151 -13.61 3.81 4.13
C SER A 151 -13.40 3.60 5.63
N VAL A 152 -12.76 4.58 6.27
CA VAL A 152 -12.51 4.58 7.71
C VAL A 152 -12.99 5.89 8.31
N HIS A 153 -13.69 5.81 9.41
CA HIS A 153 -14.13 6.96 10.19
C HIS A 153 -13.69 6.78 11.65
N VAL A 154 -13.22 7.86 12.26
CA VAL A 154 -12.94 7.96 13.69
C VAL A 154 -13.88 9.02 14.26
N HIS A 155 -14.74 8.64 15.21
CA HIS A 155 -15.79 9.52 15.75
C HIS A 155 -16.57 10.28 14.66
N ASN A 156 -16.99 9.55 13.59
CA ASN A 156 -17.68 10.07 12.40
C ASN A 156 -16.86 11.03 11.52
N LYS A 157 -15.57 11.21 11.77
CA LYS A 157 -14.68 11.97 10.88
C LYS A 157 -13.95 10.99 9.95
N ALA A 158 -14.01 11.24 8.65
CA ALA A 158 -13.30 10.41 7.68
C ALA A 158 -11.78 10.49 7.90
N VAL A 159 -11.12 9.33 7.87
CA VAL A 159 -9.66 9.18 7.98
C VAL A 159 -9.15 8.52 6.71
N GLU A 160 -8.22 9.18 6.04
CA GLU A 160 -7.64 8.68 4.80
C GLU A 160 -6.44 7.77 5.09
N LEU A 161 -6.61 6.50 4.79
CA LEU A 161 -5.56 5.49 4.89
C LEU A 161 -5.04 5.11 3.50
N THR A 162 -3.77 4.71 3.42
CA THR A 162 -3.26 4.00 2.25
C THR A 162 -3.83 2.58 2.22
N ALA A 163 -3.73 1.90 1.07
CA ALA A 163 -4.24 0.54 0.95
C ALA A 163 -3.63 -0.43 1.98
N THR A 164 -2.35 -0.26 2.29
CA THR A 164 -1.65 -1.09 3.30
C THR A 164 -2.06 -0.75 4.73
N GLU A 165 -2.19 0.53 5.07
CA GLU A 165 -2.69 0.96 6.38
C GLU A 165 -4.12 0.47 6.63
N PHE A 166 -4.98 0.53 5.60
CA PHE A 166 -6.34 0.00 5.67
C PHE A 166 -6.34 -1.51 5.95
N ARG A 167 -5.53 -2.29 5.22
CA ARG A 167 -5.41 -3.75 5.44
C ARG A 167 -4.88 -4.08 6.83
N LEU A 168 -3.88 -3.33 7.30
CA LEU A 168 -3.29 -3.51 8.62
C LEU A 168 -4.32 -3.24 9.71
N LEU A 169 -5.07 -2.15 9.60
CA LEU A 169 -6.15 -1.82 10.53
C LEU A 169 -7.24 -2.87 10.51
N ARG A 170 -7.72 -3.27 9.32
CA ARG A 170 -8.74 -4.32 9.15
C ARG A 170 -8.34 -5.60 9.86
N LEU A 171 -7.12 -6.08 9.63
CA LEU A 171 -6.61 -7.30 10.25
C LEU A 171 -6.59 -7.21 11.78
N LEU A 172 -6.11 -6.09 12.31
CA LEU A 172 -6.03 -5.88 13.77
C LEU A 172 -7.43 -5.75 14.41
N MET A 173 -8.40 -5.16 13.71
CA MET A 173 -9.79 -5.09 14.15
C MET A 173 -10.47 -6.46 14.12
N GLN A 174 -10.27 -7.25 13.06
CA GLN A 174 -10.80 -8.62 12.94
C GLN A 174 -10.23 -9.55 14.03
N GLU A 175 -8.96 -9.39 14.37
CA GLU A 175 -8.27 -10.18 15.40
C GLU A 175 -8.20 -9.43 16.73
N HIS A 176 -9.21 -8.62 17.04
CA HIS A 176 -9.28 -7.81 18.26
C HIS A 176 -8.91 -8.60 19.51
N GLY A 177 -8.06 -8.02 20.37
CA GLY A 177 -7.55 -8.61 21.60
C GLY A 177 -6.41 -9.62 21.40
N LYS A 178 -6.20 -10.16 20.19
CA LYS A 178 -5.16 -11.16 19.93
C LYS A 178 -3.86 -10.48 19.46
N VAL A 179 -2.74 -10.95 19.99
CA VAL A 179 -1.42 -10.48 19.54
C VAL A 179 -1.11 -11.08 18.18
N GLN A 180 -0.83 -10.21 17.20
CA GLN A 180 -0.30 -10.59 15.90
C GLN A 180 1.20 -10.35 15.89
N THR A 181 2.01 -11.38 15.58
CA THR A 181 3.46 -11.20 15.48
C THR A 181 3.80 -10.36 14.25
N ARG A 182 5.01 -9.76 14.21
CA ARG A 182 5.46 -8.98 13.06
C ARG A 182 5.50 -9.81 11.79
N GLU A 183 5.94 -11.06 11.91
CA GLU A 183 5.98 -12.03 10.81
C GLU A 183 4.55 -12.34 10.31
N THR A 184 3.61 -12.57 11.23
CA THR A 184 2.20 -12.81 10.88
C THR A 184 1.61 -11.60 10.16
N LEU A 185 1.91 -10.38 10.63
CA LEU A 185 1.47 -9.15 9.99
C LEU A 185 2.08 -9.00 8.59
N LEU A 186 3.39 -9.24 8.44
CA LEU A 186 4.06 -9.24 7.14
C LEU A 186 3.41 -10.24 6.19
N GLN A 187 3.20 -11.47 6.64
CA GLN A 187 2.59 -12.51 5.82
C GLN A 187 1.16 -12.15 5.41
N LYS A 188 0.31 -11.75 6.36
CA LYS A 188 -1.11 -11.49 6.11
C LYS A 188 -1.37 -10.17 5.36
N VAL A 189 -0.57 -9.14 5.60
CA VAL A 189 -0.77 -7.80 5.00
C VAL A 189 0.05 -7.61 3.73
N TRP A 190 1.28 -8.14 3.65
CA TRP A 190 2.17 -8.02 2.50
C TRP A 190 2.36 -9.30 1.70
N ASN A 191 1.96 -10.48 2.24
CA ASN A 191 2.11 -11.81 1.62
C ASN A 191 3.57 -12.23 1.40
N TYR A 192 4.44 -11.85 2.33
CA TYR A 192 5.85 -12.23 2.31
C TYR A 192 6.07 -13.55 3.05
N GLU A 193 6.70 -14.52 2.38
CA GLU A 193 7.06 -15.80 2.99
C GLU A 193 8.49 -15.81 3.55
N ASN A 194 9.42 -14.96 3.06
CA ASN A 194 10.81 -14.85 3.56
C ASN A 194 11.46 -13.51 3.19
N ASP A 195 12.41 -13.02 4.01
CA ASP A 195 13.37 -11.93 3.78
C ASP A 195 12.88 -10.47 3.80
N MET A 196 11.69 -10.15 4.30
CA MET A 196 11.35 -8.77 4.58
C MET A 196 11.62 -8.41 6.04
N GLU A 197 12.26 -7.26 6.27
CA GLU A 197 12.52 -6.79 7.61
C GLU A 197 11.23 -6.41 8.33
N THR A 198 11.09 -6.89 9.55
CA THR A 198 9.94 -6.63 10.43
C THR A 198 9.74 -5.14 10.74
N ARG A 199 10.74 -4.28 10.51
CA ARG A 199 10.67 -2.82 10.65
C ARG A 199 9.66 -2.13 9.74
N THR A 200 9.35 -2.73 8.57
CA THR A 200 8.27 -2.25 7.69
C THR A 200 6.94 -2.16 8.44
N VAL A 201 6.63 -3.20 9.24
CA VAL A 201 5.42 -3.21 10.07
C VAL A 201 5.43 -2.05 11.07
N ASP A 202 6.56 -1.81 11.73
CA ASP A 202 6.69 -0.76 12.74
C ASP A 202 6.45 0.63 12.15
N THR A 203 6.94 0.89 10.93
CA THR A 203 6.72 2.16 10.22
C THR A 203 5.24 2.37 9.89
N HIS A 204 4.56 1.36 9.35
CA HIS A 204 3.13 1.46 9.04
C HIS A 204 2.28 1.55 10.32
N MET A 205 2.64 0.86 11.39
CA MET A 205 1.97 0.96 12.69
C MET A 205 2.08 2.37 13.29
N ARG A 206 3.27 3.02 13.19
CA ARG A 206 3.45 4.40 13.65
C ARG A 206 2.51 5.36 12.90
N ARG A 207 2.49 5.29 11.57
CA ARG A 207 1.62 6.14 10.74
C ARG A 207 0.14 5.90 10.99
N LEU A 208 -0.24 4.64 11.12
CA LEU A 208 -1.62 4.28 11.40
C LEU A 208 -2.07 4.92 12.73
N ARG A 209 -1.24 4.86 13.78
CA ARG A 209 -1.52 5.54 15.04
C ARG A 209 -1.67 7.05 14.88
N GLU A 210 -0.75 7.69 14.15
CA GLU A 210 -0.80 9.13 13.89
C GLU A 210 -2.10 9.54 13.19
N LYS A 211 -2.55 8.75 12.20
CA LYS A 211 -3.80 9.03 11.45
C LYS A 211 -5.07 8.77 12.26
N LEU A 212 -5.07 7.77 13.14
CA LEU A 212 -6.20 7.46 14.01
C LEU A 212 -6.31 8.41 15.21
N GLY A 213 -5.29 9.24 15.48
CA GLY A 213 -5.28 10.18 16.59
C GLY A 213 -5.40 9.48 17.95
N GLU A 214 -6.33 9.91 18.79
CA GLU A 214 -6.54 9.35 20.14
C GLU A 214 -6.84 7.85 20.11
N GLU A 215 -7.62 7.39 19.12
CA GLU A 215 -7.96 5.97 18.97
C GLU A 215 -6.75 5.10 18.56
N GLY A 216 -5.69 5.71 18.05
CA GLY A 216 -4.42 5.03 17.78
C GLY A 216 -3.76 4.45 19.05
N SER A 217 -4.15 4.90 20.23
CA SER A 217 -3.71 4.34 21.53
C SER A 217 -4.20 2.90 21.74
N GLY A 218 -5.32 2.52 21.13
CA GLY A 218 -5.83 1.15 21.12
C GLY A 218 -4.97 0.16 20.33
N LEU A 219 -4.03 0.64 19.52
CA LEU A 219 -3.05 -0.18 18.83
C LEU A 219 -1.82 -0.39 19.72
N GLU A 220 -1.85 -1.39 20.59
CA GLU A 220 -0.78 -1.66 21.55
C GLU A 220 0.42 -2.37 20.90
N THR A 221 1.64 -2.01 21.35
CA THR A 221 2.87 -2.74 21.04
C THR A 221 3.14 -3.77 22.14
N VAL A 222 3.20 -5.04 21.76
CA VAL A 222 3.69 -6.11 22.64
C VAL A 222 5.18 -6.28 22.38
N ARG A 223 6.00 -5.74 23.30
CA ARG A 223 7.46 -5.68 23.13
C ARG A 223 8.05 -7.07 22.83
N GLY A 224 8.92 -7.14 21.83
CA GLY A 224 9.57 -8.37 21.38
C GLY A 224 8.67 -9.35 20.62
N VAL A 225 7.34 -9.08 20.49
CA VAL A 225 6.39 -9.98 19.84
C VAL A 225 5.75 -9.32 18.61
N GLY A 226 4.97 -8.26 18.81
CA GLY A 226 4.20 -7.66 17.72
C GLY A 226 3.19 -6.63 18.19
N TYR A 227 1.98 -6.69 17.65
CA TYR A 227 0.94 -5.70 17.87
C TYR A 227 -0.42 -6.36 18.10
N ARG A 228 -1.28 -5.66 18.83
CA ARG A 228 -2.69 -6.03 18.97
C ARG A 228 -3.56 -4.78 19.04
N MET A 229 -4.82 -4.94 18.73
CA MET A 229 -5.84 -3.95 18.98
C MET A 229 -6.58 -4.28 20.29
N VAL A 230 -6.75 -3.30 21.14
CA VAL A 230 -7.47 -3.42 22.42
C VAL A 230 -8.48 -2.28 22.53
N GLU A 231 -9.40 -2.40 23.48
CA GLU A 231 -10.26 -1.29 23.85
C GLU A 231 -9.42 -0.12 24.41
N SER A 232 -9.71 1.10 23.96
CA SER A 232 -9.06 2.30 24.46
C SER A 232 -9.38 2.43 25.96
N ARG A 233 -8.36 2.60 26.78
CA ARG A 233 -8.59 2.88 28.21
C ARG A 233 -9.09 4.33 28.31
N SER A 234 -10.32 4.46 28.75
CA SER A 234 -10.92 5.74 29.14
C SER A 234 -10.11 6.42 30.23
#